data_52c3ee31c9ca05fdcb81f79bc7e3c3d3
#
_entry.id   52c3ee31c9ca05fdcb81f79bc7e3c3d3
#
_cell.length_a   1.000
_cell.length_b   1.000
_cell.length_c   1.000
_cell.angle_alpha   90.00
_cell.angle_beta   90.00
_cell.angle_gamma   90.00
#
_symmetry.space_group_name_H-M   'P 1'
#
loop_
_entity.id
_entity.type
_entity.pdbx_description
1 polymer ?
#
loop_
_entity_poly.entity_id
_entity_poly.type
_entity_poly.pdbx_seq_one_letter_code
_entity_poly.pdbx_strand_id
1 'polypeptide(L)'
;SKPEVKAHIELESKVIVDLEKQIYALESLKLNTVANSSAMPLQQANLDLQADIHANMASELVTIQNLAINLQATGSEQNIDANIEGLIEANLASQQHSITNLVISADIEDKNLPGGKSKLDVTSNLIANLADETLQVNDLAIKFADLTMNGRILAEKILSDDLAYNGNIQVKPFNLRKLAEDLKIELPEMADNSTLELVQLSSEISGSKQSLNTKDLQLTLDQSQLTGQFGINNFEKPAYTFNLMLDQIDADRYLPPAKEEVEDKTAKEVSTPASSAAGGSSELPLETLRDINAKGSLKIGKLKVSGINSENIVITIDAKDGLIKLSPLAAELYQGKYQGNVNLDARGDNLKLAVDENLQGVQAGPLLKDLTGNDRIAGTANANVKLNGSGKDIDAIKQSLNGNGAFSFTDGALKGINIAEAIRQAKAVLSGQKAAETNEPVQTDFSSLKGTFTANEGIVNNQDLELMSPLLRVTGAGDIDLPREVIDYAVRVSIVGSAEGQGGKTLEDLKGITIPVKITGSFDNPRPKVDLASVLKEQATGEIKAKAEEKLKEKLGDELGGLLGKKLGGDSKSSTSDETTEEPATDEQTSDEADSADEPSEEDLLKEKLKSLF
;
A
#
# COMPACT_ATOMS: atom_id res chain seq x y z
N SER A 1 -21.50 -9.98 -46.82
CA SER A 1 -20.92 -9.46 -48.07
C SER A 1 -19.53 -8.97 -47.78
N LYS A 2 -18.59 -9.26 -48.67
CA LYS A 2 -17.25 -8.65 -48.56
C LYS A 2 -17.39 -7.15 -48.76
N PRO A 3 -16.69 -6.29 -48.01
CA PRO A 3 -16.73 -4.86 -48.22
C PRO A 3 -16.25 -4.51 -49.65
N GLU A 4 -16.97 -3.61 -50.31
CA GLU A 4 -16.57 -3.11 -51.60
C GLU A 4 -15.42 -2.12 -51.42
N VAL A 5 -14.26 -2.39 -52.00
CA VAL A 5 -13.11 -1.49 -52.04
C VAL A 5 -12.92 -1.06 -53.49
N LYS A 6 -12.89 0.25 -53.74
CA LYS A 6 -12.51 0.84 -55.01
C LYS A 6 -11.12 1.42 -54.87
N ALA A 7 -10.18 0.93 -55.66
CA ALA A 7 -8.81 1.40 -55.68
C ALA A 7 -8.45 1.94 -57.06
N HIS A 8 -7.75 3.06 -57.09
CA HIS A 8 -7.07 3.61 -58.27
C HIS A 8 -5.58 3.53 -57.99
N ILE A 9 -4.83 2.97 -58.93
CA ILE A 9 -3.41 2.75 -58.81
C ILE A 9 -2.72 3.33 -60.04
N GLU A 10 -1.78 4.21 -59.80
CA GLU A 10 -0.93 4.79 -60.83
C GLU A 10 0.52 4.40 -60.54
N LEU A 11 1.22 3.87 -61.53
CA LEU A 11 2.62 3.48 -61.46
C LEU A 11 3.40 4.17 -62.57
N GLU A 12 4.45 4.90 -62.19
CA GLU A 12 5.36 5.54 -63.10
C GLU A 12 6.78 5.17 -62.70
N SER A 13 7.63 4.81 -63.67
CA SER A 13 9.05 4.54 -63.43
C SER A 13 9.83 4.56 -64.75
N LYS A 14 11.07 4.94 -64.66
CA LYS A 14 12.03 4.74 -65.73
C LYS A 14 12.71 3.38 -65.54
N VAL A 15 12.51 2.46 -66.47
CA VAL A 15 13.11 1.10 -66.43
C VAL A 15 14.41 1.09 -67.20
N ILE A 16 15.49 0.62 -66.58
CA ILE A 16 16.79 0.41 -67.16
C ILE A 16 17.17 -1.03 -67.05
N VAL A 17 17.59 -1.64 -68.17
CA VAL A 17 18.03 -3.03 -68.24
C VAL A 17 19.32 -3.13 -69.02
N ASP A 18 20.39 -3.60 -68.39
CA ASP A 18 21.66 -3.93 -68.99
C ASP A 18 21.91 -5.45 -68.82
N LEU A 19 21.63 -6.19 -69.86
CA LEU A 19 21.73 -7.66 -69.82
C LEU A 19 23.15 -8.18 -69.78
N GLU A 20 24.12 -7.39 -70.32
CA GLU A 20 25.52 -7.80 -70.28
C GLU A 20 26.11 -7.67 -68.89
N LYS A 21 25.73 -6.61 -68.18
CA LYS A 21 26.16 -6.38 -66.78
C LYS A 21 25.19 -6.94 -65.75
N GLN A 22 24.08 -7.54 -66.20
CA GLN A 22 23.00 -8.06 -65.34
C GLN A 22 22.46 -6.99 -64.33
N ILE A 23 22.34 -5.74 -64.83
CA ILE A 23 21.81 -4.62 -64.02
C ILE A 23 20.39 -4.36 -64.45
N TYR A 24 19.48 -4.26 -63.44
CA TYR A 24 18.10 -3.90 -63.58
C TYR A 24 17.82 -2.72 -62.65
N ALA A 25 17.22 -1.63 -63.16
CA ALA A 25 16.89 -0.52 -62.32
C ALA A 25 15.50 0.04 -62.64
N LEU A 26 14.81 0.47 -61.59
CA LEU A 26 13.64 1.34 -61.62
C LEU A 26 14.01 2.67 -61.02
N GLU A 27 14.25 3.67 -61.87
CA GLU A 27 14.59 5.01 -61.42
C GLU A 27 13.34 5.87 -61.33
N SER A 28 13.25 6.72 -60.33
CA SER A 28 12.12 7.62 -60.09
C SER A 28 10.78 6.85 -60.03
N LEU A 29 10.80 5.65 -59.40
CA LEU A 29 9.59 4.90 -59.18
C LEU A 29 8.64 5.73 -58.34
N LYS A 30 7.41 5.91 -58.86
CA LYS A 30 6.28 6.52 -58.15
C LYS A 30 5.10 5.57 -58.21
N LEU A 31 4.54 5.21 -57.05
CA LEU A 31 3.31 4.45 -56.93
C LEU A 31 2.33 5.26 -56.12
N ASN A 32 1.28 5.72 -56.77
CA ASN A 32 0.17 6.40 -56.10
C ASN A 32 -1.03 5.45 -56.07
N THR A 33 -1.57 5.27 -54.87
CA THR A 33 -2.75 4.42 -54.68
C THR A 33 -3.79 5.18 -53.89
N VAL A 34 -4.98 5.31 -54.44
CA VAL A 34 -6.14 5.86 -53.75
C VAL A 34 -7.17 4.76 -53.59
N ALA A 35 -7.45 4.38 -52.34
CA ALA A 35 -8.45 3.36 -52.04
C ALA A 35 -9.61 3.97 -51.25
N ASN A 36 -10.83 3.61 -51.60
CA ASN A 36 -12.03 4.07 -50.93
C ASN A 36 -12.92 2.87 -50.56
N SER A 37 -13.47 2.88 -49.37
CA SER A 37 -14.45 1.87 -48.92
C SER A 37 -15.38 2.47 -47.87
N SER A 38 -16.67 2.37 -48.09
CA SER A 38 -17.68 2.82 -47.12
C SER A 38 -17.94 1.82 -45.99
N ALA A 39 -17.37 0.61 -46.09
CA ALA A 39 -17.61 -0.49 -45.16
C ALA A 39 -16.42 -0.83 -44.24
N MET A 40 -15.33 -0.06 -44.36
CA MET A 40 -14.14 -0.22 -43.52
C MET A 40 -14.00 0.96 -42.55
N PRO A 41 -13.35 0.77 -41.38
CA PRO A 41 -13.09 1.84 -40.42
C PRO A 41 -12.36 3.04 -41.06
N LEU A 42 -11.37 2.75 -41.91
CA LEU A 42 -10.71 3.75 -42.77
C LEU A 42 -11.41 3.78 -44.12
N GLN A 43 -12.11 4.89 -44.39
CA GLN A 43 -12.96 5.03 -45.55
C GLN A 43 -12.21 5.45 -46.80
N GLN A 44 -11.10 6.16 -46.61
CA GLN A 44 -10.19 6.58 -47.66
C GLN A 44 -8.74 6.33 -47.22
N ALA A 45 -7.93 5.80 -48.12
CA ALA A 45 -6.48 5.67 -47.92
C ALA A 45 -5.75 6.11 -49.19
N ASN A 46 -4.78 7.01 -49.01
CA ASN A 46 -3.89 7.45 -50.06
C ASN A 46 -2.49 6.96 -49.68
N LEU A 47 -1.87 6.21 -50.59
CA LEU A 47 -0.48 5.75 -50.41
C LEU A 47 0.34 6.33 -51.59
N ASP A 48 1.36 7.10 -51.25
CA ASP A 48 2.36 7.58 -52.17
C ASP A 48 3.71 6.92 -51.82
N LEU A 49 4.26 6.14 -52.74
CA LEU A 49 5.58 5.54 -52.60
C LEU A 49 6.50 6.11 -53.69
N GLN A 50 7.66 6.51 -53.28
CA GLN A 50 8.77 6.91 -54.15
C GLN A 50 10.01 6.11 -53.82
N ALA A 51 10.76 5.67 -54.82
CA ALA A 51 12.02 4.93 -54.64
C ALA A 51 12.85 4.88 -55.91
N ASP A 52 14.15 4.69 -55.75
CA ASP A 52 15.07 4.25 -56.80
C ASP A 52 15.51 2.81 -56.45
N ILE A 53 15.21 1.85 -57.31
CA ILE A 53 15.54 0.44 -57.09
C ILE A 53 16.61 0.03 -58.09
N HIS A 54 17.73 -0.49 -57.59
CA HIS A 54 18.84 -1.01 -58.39
C HIS A 54 19.13 -2.43 -57.99
N ALA A 55 19.07 -3.36 -58.93
CA ALA A 55 19.43 -4.78 -58.76
C ALA A 55 20.61 -5.09 -59.65
N ASN A 56 21.74 -5.42 -59.08
CA ASN A 56 22.91 -5.97 -59.77
C ASN A 56 22.98 -7.48 -59.49
N MET A 57 22.51 -8.26 -60.45
CA MET A 57 22.40 -9.72 -60.29
C MET A 57 23.74 -10.43 -60.42
N ALA A 58 24.76 -9.78 -61.00
CA ALA A 58 26.12 -10.31 -61.06
C ALA A 58 26.81 -10.29 -59.67
N SER A 59 26.48 -9.29 -58.84
CA SER A 59 26.92 -9.21 -57.44
C SER A 59 25.86 -9.61 -56.43
N GLU A 60 24.68 -10.03 -56.89
CA GLU A 60 23.54 -10.40 -56.08
C GLU A 60 23.15 -9.30 -55.05
N LEU A 61 23.31 -8.03 -55.44
CA LEU A 61 23.04 -6.87 -54.59
C LEU A 61 21.80 -6.12 -55.11
N VAL A 62 20.83 -5.90 -54.24
CA VAL A 62 19.69 -5.04 -54.51
C VAL A 62 19.74 -3.85 -53.53
N THR A 63 19.61 -2.62 -54.07
CA THR A 63 19.53 -1.41 -53.27
C THR A 63 18.22 -0.66 -53.57
N ILE A 64 17.57 -0.14 -52.55
CA ILE A 64 16.43 0.76 -52.64
C ILE A 64 16.83 2.06 -51.99
N GLN A 65 17.04 3.10 -52.82
CA GLN A 65 17.44 4.42 -52.39
C GLN A 65 16.26 5.38 -52.52
N ASN A 66 16.34 6.51 -51.84
CA ASN A 66 15.29 7.53 -51.86
C ASN A 66 13.90 7.00 -51.56
N LEU A 67 13.84 5.91 -50.73
CA LEU A 67 12.56 5.35 -50.29
C LEU A 67 11.84 6.39 -49.43
N ALA A 68 10.65 6.76 -49.88
CA ALA A 68 9.71 7.56 -49.14
C ALA A 68 8.30 6.98 -49.33
N ILE A 69 7.65 6.60 -48.24
CA ILE A 69 6.29 6.09 -48.24
C ILE A 69 5.44 7.05 -47.40
N ASN A 70 4.48 7.71 -48.02
CA ASN A 70 3.50 8.55 -47.34
C ASN A 70 2.15 7.84 -47.36
N LEU A 71 1.59 7.60 -46.19
CA LEU A 71 0.27 7.02 -46.01
C LEU A 71 -0.64 8.02 -45.32
N GLN A 72 -1.72 8.41 -46.00
CA GLN A 72 -2.80 9.18 -45.41
C GLN A 72 -4.08 8.37 -45.45
N ALA A 73 -4.63 8.06 -44.29
CA ALA A 73 -5.85 7.30 -44.18
C ALA A 73 -6.84 8.00 -43.28
N THR A 74 -8.07 8.18 -43.79
CA THR A 74 -9.14 8.87 -43.08
C THR A 74 -10.37 7.99 -42.94
N GLY A 75 -10.97 8.02 -41.78
CA GLY A 75 -12.19 7.34 -41.44
C GLY A 75 -13.17 8.25 -40.68
N SER A 76 -14.29 7.69 -40.28
CA SER A 76 -15.27 8.45 -39.48
C SER A 76 -14.77 8.76 -38.08
N GLU A 77 -13.81 8.00 -37.55
CA GLU A 77 -13.35 8.05 -36.18
C GLU A 77 -11.82 8.00 -36.05
N GLN A 78 -11.12 7.78 -37.15
CA GLN A 78 -9.67 7.58 -37.19
C GLN A 78 -9.06 8.35 -38.36
N ASN A 79 -7.94 9.02 -38.13
CA ASN A 79 -7.09 9.58 -39.16
C ASN A 79 -5.65 9.13 -38.87
N ILE A 80 -4.95 8.74 -39.92
CA ILE A 80 -3.54 8.32 -39.86
C ILE A 80 -2.79 9.10 -40.95
N ASP A 81 -1.73 9.77 -40.56
CA ASP A 81 -0.73 10.36 -41.46
C ASP A 81 0.62 9.80 -41.09
N ALA A 82 1.21 8.96 -41.94
CA ALA A 82 2.46 8.28 -41.64
C ALA A 82 3.47 8.45 -42.78
N ASN A 83 4.71 8.69 -42.44
CA ASN A 83 5.84 8.78 -43.34
C ASN A 83 6.90 7.74 -42.94
N ILE A 84 7.43 7.01 -43.94
CA ILE A 84 8.52 6.04 -43.75
C ILE A 84 9.61 6.37 -44.77
N GLU A 85 10.83 6.57 -44.28
CA GLU A 85 12.02 6.82 -45.12
C GLU A 85 13.15 5.88 -44.73
N GLY A 86 14.02 5.57 -45.67
CA GLY A 86 15.21 4.75 -45.41
C GLY A 86 15.95 4.36 -46.67
N LEU A 87 17.14 3.80 -46.45
CA LEU A 87 17.94 3.15 -47.48
C LEU A 87 17.98 1.66 -47.20
N ILE A 88 17.54 0.84 -48.16
CA ILE A 88 17.53 -0.62 -48.03
C ILE A 88 18.64 -1.21 -48.92
N GLU A 89 19.46 -2.08 -48.35
CA GLU A 89 20.43 -2.86 -49.08
C GLU A 89 20.19 -4.37 -48.78
N ALA A 90 20.07 -5.19 -49.81
CA ALA A 90 19.88 -6.62 -49.70
C ALA A 90 20.97 -7.33 -50.51
N ASN A 91 21.87 -7.98 -49.83
CA ASN A 91 22.84 -8.89 -50.43
C ASN A 91 22.29 -10.33 -50.40
N LEU A 92 21.88 -10.83 -51.56
CA LEU A 92 21.23 -12.12 -51.70
C LEU A 92 22.19 -13.28 -51.52
N ALA A 93 23.49 -13.08 -51.89
CA ALA A 93 24.54 -14.11 -51.77
C ALA A 93 24.87 -14.39 -50.28
N SER A 94 25.05 -13.35 -49.49
CA SER A 94 25.35 -13.46 -48.04
C SER A 94 24.11 -13.52 -47.17
N GLN A 95 22.92 -13.36 -47.73
CA GLN A 95 21.64 -13.22 -47.01
C GLN A 95 21.66 -12.11 -45.96
N GLN A 96 22.48 -11.10 -46.18
CA GLN A 96 22.56 -9.93 -45.29
C GLN A 96 21.76 -8.77 -45.87
N HIS A 97 20.86 -8.25 -45.03
CA HIS A 97 19.95 -7.16 -45.37
C HIS A 97 20.11 -6.02 -44.37
N SER A 98 20.13 -4.78 -44.83
CA SER A 98 20.15 -3.61 -43.94
C SER A 98 19.12 -2.58 -44.33
N ILE A 99 18.64 -1.87 -43.32
CA ILE A 99 17.89 -0.62 -43.47
C ILE A 99 18.64 0.45 -42.70
N THR A 100 19.20 1.41 -43.42
CA THR A 100 19.99 2.50 -42.83
C THR A 100 19.16 3.77 -42.83
N ASN A 101 19.31 4.59 -41.81
CA ASN A 101 18.54 5.83 -41.65
C ASN A 101 17.02 5.61 -41.74
N LEU A 102 16.53 4.51 -41.16
CA LEU A 102 15.09 4.32 -41.04
C LEU A 102 14.50 5.45 -40.20
N VAL A 103 13.52 6.14 -40.77
CA VAL A 103 12.70 7.12 -40.08
C VAL A 103 11.23 6.73 -40.29
N ILE A 104 10.49 6.60 -39.21
CA ILE A 104 9.03 6.42 -39.22
C ILE A 104 8.45 7.54 -38.41
N SER A 105 7.56 8.34 -39.02
CA SER A 105 6.77 9.36 -38.31
C SER A 105 5.31 9.05 -38.54
N ALA A 106 4.51 9.01 -37.50
CA ALA A 106 3.08 8.77 -37.61
C ALA A 106 2.30 9.71 -36.67
N ASP A 107 1.37 10.46 -37.26
CA ASP A 107 0.36 11.22 -36.55
C ASP A 107 -0.96 10.43 -36.62
N ILE A 108 -1.46 9.99 -35.48
CA ILE A 108 -2.66 9.15 -35.37
C ILE A 108 -3.71 9.91 -34.58
N GLU A 109 -4.87 10.12 -35.16
CA GLU A 109 -6.06 10.60 -34.47
C GLU A 109 -7.07 9.45 -34.41
N ASP A 110 -7.46 9.07 -33.19
CA ASP A 110 -8.48 8.04 -32.96
C ASP A 110 -9.19 8.35 -31.63
N LYS A 111 -10.52 8.36 -31.65
CA LYS A 111 -11.33 8.62 -30.46
C LYS A 111 -11.07 7.62 -29.32
N ASN A 112 -10.60 6.41 -29.65
CA ASN A 112 -10.29 5.36 -28.67
C ASN A 112 -8.87 5.49 -28.10
N LEU A 113 -8.04 6.36 -28.67
CA LEU A 113 -6.73 6.66 -28.10
C LEU A 113 -6.87 7.60 -26.90
N PRO A 114 -6.13 7.36 -25.84
CA PRO A 114 -5.99 8.36 -24.79
C PRO A 114 -5.56 9.70 -25.41
N GLY A 115 -6.26 10.79 -25.05
CA GLY A 115 -6.00 12.10 -25.65
C GLY A 115 -6.61 12.33 -27.07
N GLY A 116 -7.05 11.29 -27.75
CA GLY A 116 -7.62 11.37 -29.10
C GLY A 116 -6.60 11.58 -30.21
N LYS A 117 -5.34 11.88 -29.87
CA LYS A 117 -4.21 12.11 -30.80
C LYS A 117 -2.93 11.56 -30.22
N SER A 118 -2.08 10.99 -31.07
CA SER A 118 -0.75 10.53 -30.70
C SER A 118 0.22 10.76 -31.85
N LYS A 119 1.43 11.18 -31.51
CA LYS A 119 2.54 11.28 -32.45
C LYS A 119 3.63 10.29 -32.07
N LEU A 120 4.03 9.48 -33.04
CA LEU A 120 5.10 8.49 -32.91
C LEU A 120 6.21 8.82 -33.91
N ASP A 121 7.43 9.03 -33.41
CA ASP A 121 8.63 9.11 -34.26
C ASP A 121 9.57 7.97 -33.87
N VAL A 122 10.02 7.18 -34.85
CA VAL A 122 10.99 6.10 -34.65
C VAL A 122 12.14 6.29 -35.63
N THR A 123 13.37 6.23 -35.10
CA THR A 123 14.58 6.17 -35.95
C THR A 123 15.42 4.96 -35.56
N SER A 124 16.05 4.32 -36.54
CA SER A 124 16.91 3.16 -36.28
C SER A 124 17.79 2.83 -37.49
N ASN A 125 18.81 2.01 -37.23
CA ASN A 125 19.55 1.27 -38.25
C ASN A 125 19.37 -0.22 -37.98
N LEU A 126 18.92 -0.99 -38.99
CA LEU A 126 18.64 -2.42 -38.90
C LEU A 126 19.63 -3.19 -39.74
N ILE A 127 20.15 -4.30 -39.22
CA ILE A 127 20.98 -5.26 -39.97
C ILE A 127 20.45 -6.65 -39.65
N ALA A 128 19.94 -7.34 -40.65
CA ALA A 128 19.49 -8.72 -40.53
C ALA A 128 20.45 -9.64 -41.35
N ASN A 129 20.91 -10.72 -40.75
CA ASN A 129 21.58 -11.80 -41.42
C ASN A 129 20.73 -13.06 -41.29
N LEU A 130 20.09 -13.46 -42.40
CA LEU A 130 19.18 -14.59 -42.40
C LEU A 130 19.88 -15.94 -42.36
N ALA A 131 21.17 -16.01 -42.85
CA ALA A 131 21.98 -17.23 -42.77
C ALA A 131 22.37 -17.53 -41.31
N ASP A 132 22.68 -16.50 -40.53
CA ASP A 132 23.02 -16.61 -39.11
C ASP A 132 21.80 -16.43 -38.20
N GLU A 133 20.63 -16.17 -38.77
CA GLU A 133 19.36 -15.88 -38.07
C GLU A 133 19.50 -14.78 -37.04
N THR A 134 20.18 -13.66 -37.37
CA THR A 134 20.39 -12.55 -36.47
C THR A 134 19.75 -11.27 -36.97
N LEU A 135 19.28 -10.44 -36.02
CA LEU A 135 18.80 -9.06 -36.26
C LEU A 135 19.45 -8.11 -35.25
N GLN A 136 20.13 -7.10 -35.76
CA GLN A 136 20.64 -5.99 -34.97
C GLN A 136 19.78 -4.76 -35.21
N VAL A 137 19.27 -4.17 -34.13
CA VAL A 137 18.59 -2.90 -34.10
C VAL A 137 19.53 -1.91 -33.42
N ASN A 138 20.15 -1.03 -34.17
CA ASN A 138 21.12 -0.07 -33.69
C ASN A 138 20.52 1.34 -33.71
N ASP A 139 21.01 2.20 -32.82
CA ASP A 139 20.60 3.62 -32.74
C ASP A 139 19.07 3.80 -32.67
N LEU A 140 18.39 2.85 -32.04
CA LEU A 140 16.95 2.96 -31.84
C LEU A 140 16.62 4.19 -31.01
N ALA A 141 15.78 5.06 -31.57
CA ALA A 141 15.18 6.15 -30.82
C ALA A 141 13.69 6.18 -31.11
N ILE A 142 12.89 6.15 -30.07
CA ILE A 142 11.43 6.24 -30.11
C ILE A 142 11.01 7.47 -29.34
N LYS A 143 10.20 8.32 -29.97
CA LYS A 143 9.53 9.45 -29.32
C LYS A 143 8.04 9.25 -29.41
N PHE A 144 7.38 9.34 -28.28
CA PHE A 144 5.92 9.27 -28.17
C PHE A 144 5.46 10.30 -27.16
N ALA A 145 4.79 11.34 -27.62
CA ALA A 145 4.54 12.56 -26.82
C ALA A 145 5.85 13.08 -26.19
N ASP A 146 5.91 13.30 -24.89
CA ASP A 146 7.11 13.74 -24.18
C ASP A 146 8.08 12.58 -23.82
N LEU A 147 7.67 11.33 -24.02
CA LEU A 147 8.51 10.17 -23.76
C LEU A 147 9.53 9.97 -24.87
N THR A 148 10.79 9.84 -24.49
CA THR A 148 11.88 9.49 -25.42
C THR A 148 12.61 8.25 -24.90
N MET A 149 12.65 7.20 -25.71
CA MET A 149 13.37 5.97 -25.43
C MET A 149 14.47 5.76 -26.46
N ASN A 150 15.66 5.42 -26.02
CA ASN A 150 16.78 5.01 -26.87
C ASN A 150 17.18 3.59 -26.54
N GLY A 151 17.81 2.90 -27.49
CA GLY A 151 18.29 1.56 -27.21
C GLY A 151 19.06 0.91 -28.37
N ARG A 152 19.52 -0.28 -28.10
CA ARG A 152 20.07 -1.22 -29.07
C ARG A 152 19.62 -2.61 -28.70
N ILE A 153 19.28 -3.42 -29.70
CA ILE A 153 18.83 -4.80 -29.50
C ILE A 153 19.59 -5.71 -30.49
N LEU A 154 20.09 -6.82 -30.01
CA LEU A 154 20.56 -7.94 -30.80
C LEU A 154 19.60 -9.12 -30.56
N ALA A 155 18.99 -9.60 -31.62
CA ALA A 155 18.17 -10.81 -31.61
C ALA A 155 18.85 -11.94 -32.40
N GLU A 156 18.76 -13.12 -31.86
CA GLU A 156 19.34 -14.35 -32.45
C GLU A 156 18.22 -15.36 -32.65
N LYS A 157 18.40 -16.28 -33.63
CA LYS A 157 17.40 -17.31 -33.99
C LYS A 157 16.03 -16.69 -34.33
N ILE A 158 16.06 -15.60 -35.08
CA ILE A 158 14.84 -14.80 -35.39
C ILE A 158 13.80 -15.56 -36.23
N LEU A 159 14.20 -16.63 -36.92
CA LEU A 159 13.34 -17.45 -37.75
C LEU A 159 12.80 -18.70 -37.02
N SER A 160 13.18 -18.90 -35.76
CA SER A 160 12.84 -20.09 -34.97
C SER A 160 11.98 -19.75 -33.74
N ASP A 161 11.48 -20.78 -33.05
CA ASP A 161 10.78 -20.61 -31.79
C ASP A 161 11.73 -20.34 -30.62
N ASP A 162 13.03 -20.60 -30.80
CA ASP A 162 14.09 -20.36 -29.84
C ASP A 162 14.64 -18.92 -29.87
N LEU A 163 13.87 -17.94 -30.39
CA LEU A 163 14.27 -16.54 -30.42
C LEU A 163 14.80 -16.10 -29.07
N ALA A 164 16.00 -15.55 -29.08
CA ALA A 164 16.61 -14.90 -27.94
C ALA A 164 17.00 -13.46 -28.30
N TYR A 165 16.92 -12.56 -27.33
CA TYR A 165 17.38 -11.18 -27.53
C TYR A 165 18.13 -10.67 -26.31
N ASN A 166 19.05 -9.74 -26.57
CA ASN A 166 19.73 -8.94 -25.57
C ASN A 166 19.90 -7.51 -26.09
N GLY A 167 20.08 -6.58 -25.18
CA GLY A 167 20.23 -5.19 -25.56
C GLY A 167 20.28 -4.26 -24.35
N ASN A 168 20.14 -2.99 -24.63
CA ASN A 168 19.99 -1.98 -23.61
C ASN A 168 18.89 -0.98 -24.00
N ILE A 169 18.19 -0.49 -23.01
CA ILE A 169 17.16 0.54 -23.15
C ILE A 169 17.43 1.68 -22.19
N GLN A 170 17.10 2.88 -22.63
CA GLN A 170 17.16 4.09 -21.82
C GLN A 170 15.96 4.97 -22.14
N VAL A 171 15.12 5.20 -21.14
CA VAL A 171 14.06 6.21 -21.19
C VAL A 171 14.60 7.47 -20.56
N LYS A 172 14.60 8.57 -21.33
CA LYS A 172 15.06 9.89 -20.85
C LYS A 172 14.11 10.43 -19.79
N PRO A 173 14.58 11.34 -18.92
CA PRO A 173 13.72 12.00 -17.94
C PRO A 173 12.47 12.60 -18.59
N PHE A 174 11.30 12.29 -18.05
CA PHE A 174 10.02 12.84 -18.49
C PHE A 174 9.07 13.00 -17.30
N ASN A 175 8.04 13.84 -17.49
CA ASN A 175 6.98 14.04 -16.50
C ASN A 175 5.81 13.12 -16.84
N LEU A 176 5.62 12.07 -16.01
CA LEU A 176 4.55 11.07 -16.21
C LEU A 176 3.16 11.68 -15.99
N ARG A 177 3.02 12.61 -15.05
CA ARG A 177 1.74 13.31 -14.80
C ARG A 177 1.30 14.10 -16.03
N LYS A 178 2.23 14.88 -16.60
CA LYS A 178 1.97 15.62 -17.83
C LYS A 178 1.64 14.68 -19.00
N LEU A 179 2.39 13.59 -19.15
CA LEU A 179 2.13 12.60 -20.19
C LEU A 179 0.71 11.98 -20.02
N ALA A 180 0.31 11.66 -18.80
CA ALA A 180 -1.03 11.14 -18.51
C ALA A 180 -2.12 12.19 -18.82
N GLU A 181 -1.88 13.46 -18.47
CA GLU A 181 -2.77 14.59 -18.80
C GLU A 181 -2.93 14.77 -20.31
N ASP A 182 -1.80 14.80 -21.05
CA ASP A 182 -1.78 14.95 -22.53
C ASP A 182 -2.53 13.78 -23.20
N LEU A 183 -2.41 12.58 -22.64
CA LEU A 183 -3.11 11.38 -23.11
C LEU A 183 -4.52 11.23 -22.52
N LYS A 184 -4.98 12.13 -21.63
CA LYS A 184 -6.28 12.07 -20.92
C LYS A 184 -6.46 10.76 -20.13
N ILE A 185 -5.37 10.23 -19.59
CA ILE A 185 -5.38 9.10 -18.67
C ILE A 185 -5.59 9.64 -17.25
N GLU A 186 -6.69 9.22 -16.62
CA GLU A 186 -6.95 9.58 -15.22
C GLU A 186 -5.97 8.87 -14.30
N LEU A 187 -5.16 9.64 -13.58
CA LEU A 187 -4.32 9.12 -12.51
C LEU A 187 -5.13 9.00 -11.23
N PRO A 188 -4.81 8.03 -10.35
CA PRO A 188 -5.39 7.99 -9.01
C PRO A 188 -5.17 9.31 -8.27
N GLU A 189 -6.11 9.68 -7.40
CA GLU A 189 -5.92 10.81 -6.51
C GLU A 189 -4.73 10.56 -5.59
N MET A 190 -3.86 11.53 -5.45
CA MET A 190 -2.64 11.45 -4.64
C MET A 190 -2.59 12.63 -3.67
N ALA A 191 -2.08 12.40 -2.47
CA ALA A 191 -1.97 13.44 -1.45
C ALA A 191 -1.05 14.59 -1.86
N ASP A 192 -0.08 14.33 -2.73
CA ASP A 192 0.83 15.35 -3.26
C ASP A 192 0.77 15.41 -4.80
N ASN A 193 0.27 16.52 -5.31
CA ASN A 193 0.16 16.77 -6.74
C ASN A 193 1.50 17.01 -7.44
N SER A 194 2.61 17.15 -6.71
CA SER A 194 3.97 17.27 -7.27
C SER A 194 4.66 15.90 -7.44
N THR A 195 3.93 14.79 -7.32
CA THR A 195 4.44 13.45 -7.60
C THR A 195 4.36 13.11 -9.08
N LEU A 196 5.17 12.14 -9.52
CA LEU A 196 5.25 11.64 -10.91
C LEU A 196 5.78 12.70 -11.91
N GLU A 197 6.50 13.72 -11.42
CA GLU A 197 7.08 14.75 -12.28
C GLU A 197 8.40 14.32 -12.93
N LEU A 198 9.10 13.37 -12.33
CA LEU A 198 10.36 12.84 -12.85
C LEU A 198 10.33 11.32 -12.89
N VAL A 199 10.29 10.75 -14.09
CA VAL A 199 10.51 9.33 -14.34
C VAL A 199 11.63 9.15 -15.34
N GLN A 200 12.58 8.28 -15.02
CA GLN A 200 13.71 7.92 -15.88
C GLN A 200 14.01 6.44 -15.67
N LEU A 201 14.37 5.73 -16.75
CA LEU A 201 14.72 4.32 -16.69
C LEU A 201 15.96 4.04 -17.54
N SER A 202 16.84 3.18 -17.05
CA SER A 202 17.86 2.53 -17.87
C SER A 202 18.06 1.08 -17.44
N SER A 203 18.30 0.18 -18.38
CA SER A 203 18.58 -1.22 -18.08
C SER A 203 19.24 -1.92 -19.26
N GLU A 204 20.06 -2.92 -18.96
CA GLU A 204 20.31 -4.03 -19.87
C GLU A 204 19.09 -4.95 -19.88
N ILE A 205 18.68 -5.41 -21.04
CA ILE A 205 17.56 -6.33 -21.22
C ILE A 205 18.01 -7.60 -21.91
N SER A 206 17.37 -8.70 -21.59
CA SER A 206 17.53 -9.97 -22.30
C SER A 206 16.26 -10.80 -22.16
N GLY A 207 16.04 -11.72 -23.08
CA GLY A 207 14.84 -12.53 -23.01
C GLY A 207 14.62 -13.42 -24.22
N SER A 208 13.40 -13.88 -24.35
CA SER A 208 12.89 -14.72 -25.42
C SER A 208 11.48 -14.28 -25.83
N LYS A 209 10.80 -15.04 -26.69
CA LYS A 209 9.39 -14.80 -27.02
C LYS A 209 8.47 -14.76 -25.77
N GLN A 210 8.87 -15.41 -24.66
CA GLN A 210 8.04 -15.58 -23.48
C GLN A 210 8.66 -15.00 -22.19
N SER A 211 9.83 -14.36 -22.27
CA SER A 211 10.53 -13.86 -21.08
C SER A 211 11.19 -12.52 -21.32
N LEU A 212 11.27 -11.73 -20.26
CA LEU A 212 12.05 -10.49 -20.17
C LEU A 212 12.84 -10.51 -18.88
N ASN A 213 14.13 -10.25 -18.95
CA ASN A 213 14.99 -10.04 -17.80
C ASN A 213 15.68 -8.68 -17.92
N THR A 214 15.75 -7.96 -16.83
CA THR A 214 16.52 -6.73 -16.71
C THR A 214 17.74 -6.98 -15.84
N LYS A 215 18.85 -6.36 -16.21
CA LYS A 215 20.07 -6.32 -15.42
C LYS A 215 20.54 -4.87 -15.33
N ASP A 216 21.20 -4.52 -14.22
CA ASP A 216 21.63 -3.14 -13.96
C ASP A 216 20.49 -2.11 -14.12
N LEU A 217 19.27 -2.54 -13.72
CA LEU A 217 18.09 -1.68 -13.73
C LEU A 217 18.32 -0.46 -12.86
N GLN A 218 18.07 0.71 -13.41
CA GLN A 218 18.03 1.98 -12.70
C GLN A 218 16.73 2.69 -13.07
N LEU A 219 15.86 2.85 -12.10
CA LEU A 219 14.60 3.60 -12.24
C LEU A 219 14.61 4.75 -11.24
N THR A 220 14.47 5.97 -11.75
CA THR A 220 14.23 7.14 -10.91
C THR A 220 12.75 7.48 -10.95
N LEU A 221 12.16 7.67 -9.79
CA LEU A 221 10.80 8.15 -9.61
C LEU A 221 10.85 9.32 -8.62
N ASP A 222 10.71 10.53 -9.13
CA ASP A 222 10.86 11.77 -8.36
C ASP A 222 12.21 11.79 -7.58
N GLN A 223 12.17 11.67 -6.25
CA GLN A 223 13.36 11.63 -5.38
C GLN A 223 13.85 10.21 -5.08
N SER A 224 13.16 9.18 -5.59
CA SER A 224 13.42 7.79 -5.29
C SER A 224 14.23 7.12 -6.40
N GLN A 225 15.19 6.28 -6.04
CA GLN A 225 15.98 5.49 -6.98
C GLN A 225 15.83 4.00 -6.68
N LEU A 226 15.26 3.26 -7.63
CA LEU A 226 15.18 1.81 -7.61
C LEU A 226 16.27 1.23 -8.52
N THR A 227 17.07 0.33 -7.97
CA THR A 227 18.13 -0.36 -8.68
C THR A 227 18.04 -1.87 -8.52
N GLY A 228 18.65 -2.63 -9.42
CA GLY A 228 18.76 -4.08 -9.27
C GLY A 228 18.45 -4.87 -10.53
N GLN A 229 17.72 -5.96 -10.34
CA GLN A 229 17.36 -6.90 -11.40
C GLN A 229 15.89 -7.29 -11.25
N PHE A 230 15.21 -7.46 -12.38
CA PHE A 230 13.82 -7.88 -12.44
C PHE A 230 13.64 -8.82 -13.65
N GLY A 231 12.83 -9.85 -13.49
CA GLY A 231 12.54 -10.79 -14.56
C GLY A 231 11.07 -11.20 -14.57
N ILE A 232 10.56 -11.43 -15.78
CA ILE A 232 9.26 -12.04 -16.04
C ILE A 232 9.52 -13.28 -16.89
N ASN A 233 9.14 -14.44 -16.37
CA ASN A 233 9.16 -15.69 -17.12
C ASN A 233 7.72 -16.09 -17.40
N ASN A 234 7.46 -16.53 -18.63
CA ASN A 234 6.15 -16.93 -19.12
C ASN A 234 5.09 -15.80 -19.04
N PHE A 235 4.97 -15.00 -20.10
CA PHE A 235 4.02 -13.89 -20.16
C PHE A 235 2.54 -14.31 -20.06
N GLU A 236 2.18 -15.57 -20.37
CA GLU A 236 0.81 -16.09 -20.22
C GLU A 236 0.45 -16.39 -18.76
N LYS A 237 1.42 -16.92 -17.99
CA LYS A 237 1.34 -17.12 -16.53
C LYS A 237 2.58 -16.54 -15.89
N PRO A 238 2.59 -15.23 -15.62
CA PRO A 238 3.79 -14.53 -15.23
C PRO A 238 4.40 -15.07 -13.94
N ALA A 239 5.69 -15.45 -14.03
CA ALA A 239 6.52 -15.76 -12.87
C ALA A 239 7.56 -14.65 -12.71
N TYR A 240 7.45 -13.92 -11.63
CA TYR A 240 8.30 -12.76 -11.35
C TYR A 240 9.52 -13.16 -10.54
N THR A 241 10.68 -12.66 -10.93
CA THR A 241 11.92 -12.78 -10.16
C THR A 241 12.54 -11.42 -9.97
N PHE A 242 13.03 -11.10 -8.78
CA PHE A 242 13.64 -9.79 -8.56
C PHE A 242 14.65 -9.78 -7.41
N ASN A 243 15.61 -8.87 -7.53
CA ASN A 243 16.47 -8.44 -6.45
C ASN A 243 16.67 -6.94 -6.59
N LEU A 244 15.88 -6.19 -5.82
CA LEU A 244 15.71 -4.75 -5.99
C LEU A 244 16.16 -4.01 -4.74
N MET A 245 16.69 -2.82 -4.93
CA MET A 245 17.05 -1.88 -3.88
C MET A 245 16.45 -0.52 -4.21
N LEU A 246 15.60 -0.02 -3.32
CA LEU A 246 15.04 1.32 -3.32
C LEU A 246 15.76 2.15 -2.25
N ASP A 247 16.29 3.29 -2.61
CA ASP A 247 17.02 4.14 -1.66
C ASP A 247 16.08 4.77 -0.62
N GLN A 248 14.98 5.36 -1.07
CA GLN A 248 13.97 5.96 -0.20
C GLN A 248 12.64 6.13 -0.93
N ILE A 249 11.55 6.17 -0.16
CA ILE A 249 10.24 6.59 -0.64
C ILE A 249 9.37 7.13 0.49
N ASP A 250 8.71 8.26 0.26
CA ASP A 250 7.56 8.72 1.04
C ASP A 250 6.29 8.29 0.30
N ALA A 251 5.80 7.10 0.66
CA ALA A 251 4.63 6.50 0.00
C ALA A 251 3.34 7.30 0.28
N ASP A 252 3.28 8.04 1.39
CA ASP A 252 2.11 8.87 1.74
C ASP A 252 1.82 9.94 0.68
N ARG A 253 2.83 10.39 -0.06
CA ARG A 253 2.67 11.35 -1.15
C ARG A 253 1.88 10.78 -2.34
N TYR A 254 1.98 9.47 -2.58
CA TYR A 254 1.38 8.75 -3.72
C TYR A 254 0.04 8.09 -3.37
N LEU A 255 -0.28 7.99 -2.07
CA LEU A 255 -1.57 7.48 -1.60
C LEU A 255 -2.64 8.58 -1.68
N PRO A 256 -3.93 8.22 -1.75
CA PRO A 256 -5.00 9.19 -1.63
C PRO A 256 -4.88 10.00 -0.33
N PRO A 257 -5.25 11.30 -0.34
CA PRO A 257 -5.26 12.08 0.89
C PRO A 257 -6.20 11.43 1.92
N ALA A 258 -5.76 11.42 3.18
CA ALA A 258 -6.64 11.02 4.27
C ALA A 258 -7.89 11.93 4.22
N LYS A 259 -9.08 11.35 4.24
CA LYS A 259 -10.30 12.13 4.29
C LYS A 259 -10.26 12.94 5.58
N GLU A 260 -10.09 14.25 5.48
CA GLU A 260 -10.37 15.14 6.60
C GLU A 260 -11.87 15.03 6.87
N GLU A 261 -12.25 14.54 8.04
CA GLU A 261 -13.61 14.66 8.53
C GLU A 261 -13.89 16.16 8.71
N VAL A 262 -14.54 16.75 7.73
CA VAL A 262 -15.07 18.11 7.86
C VAL A 262 -16.23 18.02 8.84
N GLU A 263 -16.05 18.54 10.07
CA GLU A 263 -17.16 18.92 10.94
C GLU A 263 -18.00 19.98 10.23
N ASP A 264 -18.87 19.59 9.33
CA ASP A 264 -19.88 20.50 8.80
C ASP A 264 -21.18 20.33 9.59
N LYS A 265 -21.31 21.18 10.61
CA LYS A 265 -22.58 21.47 11.26
C LYS A 265 -23.37 22.41 10.36
N THR A 266 -24.02 21.91 9.31
CA THR A 266 -25.35 22.40 8.88
C THR A 266 -25.76 21.89 7.51
N ALA A 267 -27.01 21.39 7.47
CA ALA A 267 -27.94 21.37 6.33
C ALA A 267 -27.86 20.23 5.31
N LYS A 268 -28.77 19.30 5.49
CA LYS A 268 -29.80 18.77 4.55
C LYS A 268 -29.54 18.81 3.04
N GLU A 269 -29.76 17.62 2.51
CA GLU A 269 -30.37 17.24 1.21
C GLU A 269 -29.44 16.90 0.04
N VAL A 270 -29.44 15.58 -0.22
CA VAL A 270 -29.72 14.86 -1.48
C VAL A 270 -28.72 15.02 -2.61
N SER A 271 -27.92 14.04 -2.79
CA SER A 271 -27.87 13.21 -4.00
C SER A 271 -26.73 12.18 -3.91
N THR A 272 -27.10 10.92 -3.96
CA THR A 272 -26.23 9.79 -4.22
C THR A 272 -25.49 9.91 -5.54
N PRO A 273 -24.21 9.49 -5.61
CA PRO A 273 -23.97 8.25 -6.27
C PRO A 273 -23.13 7.26 -5.43
N ALA A 274 -23.50 6.03 -5.54
CA ALA A 274 -22.93 4.88 -4.93
C ALA A 274 -21.40 4.81 -5.10
N SER A 275 -20.68 4.83 -3.97
CA SER A 275 -19.42 4.16 -3.82
C SER A 275 -19.52 3.31 -2.57
N SER A 276 -19.68 2.06 -2.79
CA SER A 276 -19.78 1.00 -1.81
C SER A 276 -18.54 0.93 -0.93
N ALA A 277 -18.70 1.42 0.29
CA ALA A 277 -17.94 0.96 1.43
C ALA A 277 -18.92 0.80 2.58
N ALA A 278 -19.84 -0.16 2.40
CA ALA A 278 -20.63 -0.70 3.49
C ALA A 278 -19.72 -1.59 4.32
N GLY A 279 -19.77 -1.47 5.64
CA GLY A 279 -19.25 -2.45 6.57
C GLY A 279 -19.93 -3.80 6.37
N GLY A 280 -19.34 -4.61 5.52
CA GLY A 280 -19.56 -6.01 5.34
C GLY A 280 -18.18 -6.62 5.17
N SER A 281 -17.87 -7.71 5.85
CA SER A 281 -16.62 -8.43 5.70
C SER A 281 -16.42 -8.77 4.23
N SER A 282 -15.57 -8.01 3.54
CA SER A 282 -15.24 -8.30 2.14
C SER A 282 -14.45 -9.61 2.13
N GLU A 283 -14.91 -10.59 1.37
CA GLU A 283 -14.17 -11.83 1.15
C GLU A 283 -12.75 -11.51 0.66
N LEU A 284 -11.78 -12.23 1.19
CA LEU A 284 -10.39 -12.08 0.79
C LEU A 284 -10.20 -12.50 -0.68
N PRO A 285 -9.37 -11.82 -1.47
CA PRO A 285 -9.18 -12.09 -2.89
C PRO A 285 -8.34 -13.34 -3.11
N LEU A 286 -8.86 -14.52 -2.75
CA LEU A 286 -8.11 -15.79 -2.78
C LEU A 286 -7.61 -16.14 -4.18
N GLU A 287 -8.39 -15.85 -5.23
CA GLU A 287 -7.97 -16.10 -6.62
C GLU A 287 -6.73 -15.27 -6.97
N THR A 288 -6.75 -13.98 -6.65
CA THR A 288 -5.58 -13.10 -6.86
C THR A 288 -4.35 -13.61 -6.11
N LEU A 289 -4.52 -14.08 -4.86
CA LEU A 289 -3.43 -14.65 -4.08
C LEU A 289 -2.90 -15.97 -4.67
N ARG A 290 -3.75 -16.79 -5.28
CA ARG A 290 -3.36 -18.03 -5.97
C ARG A 290 -2.54 -17.78 -7.22
N ASP A 291 -2.83 -16.69 -7.92
CA ASP A 291 -2.16 -16.33 -9.17
C ASP A 291 -0.80 -15.67 -8.95
N ILE A 292 -0.48 -15.27 -7.72
CA ILE A 292 0.83 -14.71 -7.41
C ILE A 292 1.91 -15.78 -7.57
N ASN A 293 2.82 -15.55 -8.52
CA ASN A 293 4.02 -16.35 -8.71
C ASN A 293 5.23 -15.40 -8.71
N ALA A 294 5.89 -15.28 -7.57
CA ALA A 294 6.94 -14.29 -7.37
C ALA A 294 8.02 -14.82 -6.43
N LYS A 295 9.28 -14.60 -6.79
CA LYS A 295 10.43 -14.93 -5.95
C LYS A 295 11.44 -13.80 -6.00
N GLY A 296 11.74 -13.21 -4.85
CA GLY A 296 12.70 -12.12 -4.86
C GLY A 296 12.91 -11.47 -3.51
N SER A 297 13.76 -10.45 -3.54
CA SER A 297 14.07 -9.61 -2.39
C SER A 297 13.98 -8.14 -2.79
N LEU A 298 13.33 -7.35 -1.96
CA LEU A 298 13.29 -5.88 -2.02
C LEU A 298 13.93 -5.32 -0.76
N LYS A 299 14.92 -4.47 -0.93
CA LYS A 299 15.51 -3.68 0.16
C LYS A 299 15.11 -2.23 -0.01
N ILE A 300 14.70 -1.58 1.07
CA ILE A 300 14.34 -0.15 1.06
C ILE A 300 15.16 0.55 2.14
N GLY A 301 15.89 1.60 1.74
CA GLY A 301 16.71 2.37 2.68
C GLY A 301 15.86 3.15 3.66
N LYS A 302 14.92 3.96 3.16
CA LYS A 302 13.96 4.73 3.98
C LYS A 302 12.57 4.64 3.40
N LEU A 303 11.60 4.34 4.25
CA LEU A 303 10.19 4.26 3.90
C LEU A 303 9.37 5.08 4.89
N LYS A 304 8.51 5.94 4.36
CA LYS A 304 7.41 6.51 5.11
C LYS A 304 6.10 6.05 4.49
N VAL A 305 5.25 5.41 5.29
CA VAL A 305 3.93 4.94 4.87
C VAL A 305 2.94 5.02 6.03
N SER A 306 1.76 5.58 5.79
CA SER A 306 0.73 5.83 6.81
C SER A 306 1.28 6.59 8.04
N GLY A 307 2.17 7.55 7.82
CA GLY A 307 2.85 8.31 8.86
C GLY A 307 4.02 7.59 9.52
N ILE A 308 4.16 6.27 9.36
CA ILE A 308 5.22 5.47 10.00
C ILE A 308 6.54 5.64 9.24
N ASN A 309 7.59 5.97 9.97
CA ASN A 309 8.94 6.06 9.45
C ASN A 309 9.73 4.78 9.77
N SER A 310 10.31 4.17 8.76
CA SER A 310 11.13 2.97 8.86
C SER A 310 12.38 3.07 8.00
N GLU A 311 13.44 2.39 8.41
CA GLU A 311 14.71 2.34 7.69
C GLU A 311 15.20 0.89 7.55
N ASN A 312 16.10 0.65 6.58
CA ASN A 312 16.75 -0.64 6.35
C ASN A 312 15.76 -1.82 6.21
N ILE A 313 14.66 -1.57 5.50
CA ILE A 313 13.63 -2.58 5.30
C ILE A 313 14.13 -3.66 4.35
N VAL A 314 13.88 -4.91 4.71
CA VAL A 314 14.13 -6.09 3.87
C VAL A 314 12.84 -6.90 3.76
N ILE A 315 12.38 -7.12 2.54
CA ILE A 315 11.22 -7.94 2.22
C ILE A 315 11.70 -9.05 1.28
N THR A 316 11.57 -10.30 1.70
CA THR A 316 11.84 -11.45 0.84
C THR A 316 10.56 -12.23 0.64
N ILE A 317 10.22 -12.50 -0.61
CA ILE A 317 9.03 -13.24 -1.01
C ILE A 317 9.39 -14.53 -1.76
N ASP A 318 8.68 -15.59 -1.44
CA ASP A 318 8.61 -16.83 -2.22
C ASP A 318 7.14 -17.24 -2.30
N ALA A 319 6.52 -16.94 -3.44
CA ALA A 319 5.09 -17.14 -3.68
C ALA A 319 4.89 -18.01 -4.91
N LYS A 320 4.15 -19.10 -4.76
CA LYS A 320 3.82 -20.00 -5.86
C LYS A 320 2.55 -20.79 -5.55
N ASP A 321 1.68 -20.91 -6.56
CA ASP A 321 0.48 -21.75 -6.52
C ASP A 321 -0.36 -21.55 -5.23
N GLY A 322 -0.54 -20.28 -4.81
CA GLY A 322 -1.34 -19.91 -3.63
C GLY A 322 -0.63 -20.08 -2.28
N LEU A 323 0.63 -20.50 -2.26
CA LEU A 323 1.45 -20.49 -1.05
C LEU A 323 2.40 -19.29 -1.11
N ILE A 324 2.24 -18.34 -0.20
CA ILE A 324 3.03 -17.11 -0.14
C ILE A 324 3.81 -17.09 1.17
N LYS A 325 5.12 -16.96 1.07
CA LYS A 325 6.03 -16.82 2.21
C LYS A 325 6.74 -15.49 2.12
N LEU A 326 6.61 -14.69 3.15
CA LEU A 326 7.38 -13.47 3.35
C LEU A 326 8.38 -13.75 4.49
N SER A 327 9.64 -14.04 4.15
CA SER A 327 10.66 -14.42 5.12
C SER A 327 12.07 -14.27 4.53
N PRO A 328 12.96 -13.48 5.15
CA PRO A 328 12.67 -12.61 6.28
C PRO A 328 11.92 -11.33 5.88
N LEU A 329 11.13 -10.81 6.83
CA LEU A 329 10.74 -9.42 6.89
C LEU A 329 11.59 -8.75 7.96
N ALA A 330 12.18 -7.59 7.70
CA ALA A 330 12.95 -6.86 8.69
C ALA A 330 12.85 -5.35 8.45
N ALA A 331 12.91 -4.57 9.51
CA ALA A 331 12.97 -3.11 9.45
C ALA A 331 13.62 -2.54 10.72
N GLU A 332 14.17 -1.35 10.62
CA GLU A 332 14.55 -0.51 11.76
C GLU A 332 13.51 0.61 11.88
N LEU A 333 12.93 0.77 13.05
CA LEU A 333 11.88 1.77 13.30
C LEU A 333 11.97 2.29 14.74
N TYR A 334 11.83 3.61 14.90
CA TYR A 334 11.82 4.27 16.21
C TYR A 334 12.90 3.78 17.17
N GLN A 335 14.17 3.75 16.69
CA GLN A 335 15.39 3.31 17.41
C GLN A 335 15.43 1.81 17.73
N GLY A 336 14.46 1.03 17.34
CA GLY A 336 14.39 -0.41 17.53
C GLY A 336 14.43 -1.18 16.23
N LYS A 337 14.21 -2.49 16.32
CA LYS A 337 14.24 -3.44 15.21
C LYS A 337 12.96 -4.28 15.19
N TYR A 338 12.50 -4.52 14.00
CA TYR A 338 11.45 -5.47 13.71
C TYR A 338 12.00 -6.61 12.85
N GLN A 339 11.59 -7.84 13.15
CA GLN A 339 11.84 -9.03 12.35
C GLN A 339 10.59 -9.89 12.33
N GLY A 340 10.19 -10.35 11.17
CA GLY A 340 8.97 -11.13 11.02
C GLY A 340 9.05 -12.19 9.94
N ASN A 341 8.11 -13.13 10.02
CA ASN A 341 7.84 -14.14 9.01
C ASN A 341 6.34 -14.29 8.87
N VAL A 342 5.83 -14.14 7.65
CA VAL A 342 4.42 -14.31 7.32
C VAL A 342 4.27 -15.43 6.30
N ASN A 343 3.37 -16.37 6.58
CA ASN A 343 2.99 -17.43 5.66
C ASN A 343 1.49 -17.34 5.40
N LEU A 344 1.12 -17.26 4.11
CA LEU A 344 -0.25 -17.29 3.64
C LEU A 344 -0.45 -18.53 2.77
N ASP A 345 -1.50 -19.30 3.03
CA ASP A 345 -1.90 -20.46 2.21
C ASP A 345 -3.32 -20.24 1.70
N ALA A 346 -3.43 -19.81 0.44
CA ALA A 346 -4.69 -19.53 -0.25
C ALA A 346 -5.19 -20.70 -1.10
N ARG A 347 -4.60 -21.90 -1.01
CA ARG A 347 -4.93 -23.06 -1.85
C ARG A 347 -6.30 -23.67 -1.53
N GLY A 348 -6.79 -23.50 -0.32
CA GLY A 348 -8.11 -23.97 0.12
C GLY A 348 -9.18 -22.88 0.01
N ASP A 349 -10.39 -23.19 0.49
CA ASP A 349 -11.52 -22.25 0.49
C ASP A 349 -11.39 -21.14 1.54
N ASN A 350 -10.50 -21.31 2.49
CA ASN A 350 -10.13 -20.32 3.50
C ASN A 350 -8.64 -19.99 3.38
N LEU A 351 -8.31 -18.71 3.54
CA LEU A 351 -6.92 -18.30 3.73
C LEU A 351 -6.42 -18.83 5.08
N LYS A 352 -5.26 -19.48 5.09
CA LYS A 352 -4.55 -19.79 6.33
C LYS A 352 -3.41 -18.79 6.49
N LEU A 353 -3.36 -18.17 7.65
CA LEU A 353 -2.33 -17.21 8.04
C LEU A 353 -1.49 -17.81 9.16
N ALA A 354 -0.16 -17.66 9.08
CA ALA A 354 0.72 -17.89 10.22
C ALA A 354 1.78 -16.78 10.25
N VAL A 355 1.95 -16.17 11.42
CA VAL A 355 2.91 -15.08 11.65
C VAL A 355 3.81 -15.41 12.84
N ASP A 356 5.09 -15.01 12.74
CA ASP A 356 6.09 -15.08 13.82
C ASP A 356 6.84 -13.74 13.82
N GLU A 357 6.48 -12.86 14.76
CA GLU A 357 6.87 -11.46 14.76
C GLU A 357 7.70 -11.14 16.01
N ASN A 358 8.74 -10.34 15.84
CA ASN A 358 9.63 -9.93 16.92
C ASN A 358 9.96 -8.44 16.80
N LEU A 359 9.68 -7.70 17.85
CA LEU A 359 9.95 -6.29 18.02
C LEU A 359 10.95 -6.09 19.16
N GLN A 360 12.02 -5.35 18.94
CA GLN A 360 13.08 -5.16 19.92
C GLN A 360 13.50 -3.70 20.04
N GLY A 361 13.43 -3.13 21.24
CA GLY A 361 13.97 -1.83 21.56
C GLY A 361 13.24 -0.64 20.93
N VAL A 362 11.98 -0.80 20.51
CA VAL A 362 11.23 0.23 19.81
C VAL A 362 10.68 1.27 20.79
N GLN A 363 10.83 2.55 20.47
CA GLN A 363 10.23 3.64 21.24
C GLN A 363 8.71 3.70 20.99
N ALA A 364 7.94 3.23 21.98
CA ALA A 364 6.49 3.05 21.85
C ALA A 364 5.72 4.37 21.64
N GLY A 365 6.12 5.43 22.33
CA GLY A 365 5.41 6.71 22.26
C GLY A 365 5.36 7.29 20.85
N PRO A 366 6.49 7.51 20.16
CA PRO A 366 6.52 7.95 18.78
C PRO A 366 5.80 7.00 17.81
N LEU A 367 5.99 5.68 17.96
CA LEU A 367 5.31 4.68 17.13
C LEU A 367 3.78 4.79 17.26
N LEU A 368 3.26 4.82 18.50
CA LEU A 368 1.81 4.92 18.74
C LEU A 368 1.26 6.26 18.26
N LYS A 369 2.01 7.35 18.41
CA LYS A 369 1.60 8.65 17.92
C LYS A 369 1.43 8.66 16.40
N ASP A 370 2.37 8.08 15.66
CA ASP A 370 2.30 8.02 14.21
C ASP A 370 1.22 7.03 13.72
N LEU A 371 1.00 5.93 14.46
CA LEU A 371 -0.03 4.93 14.13
C LEU A 371 -1.46 5.39 14.44
N THR A 372 -1.68 5.97 15.62
CA THR A 372 -3.02 6.22 16.17
C THR A 372 -3.33 7.68 16.48
N GLY A 373 -2.36 8.57 16.26
CA GLY A 373 -2.44 9.96 16.70
C GLY A 373 -2.24 10.16 18.21
N ASN A 374 -2.02 9.08 18.97
CA ASN A 374 -2.02 9.08 20.42
C ASN A 374 -0.76 8.40 21.00
N ASP A 375 -0.12 9.05 21.97
CA ASP A 375 1.11 8.57 22.61
C ASP A 375 0.89 8.15 24.08
N ARG A 376 -0.27 7.55 24.39
CA ARG A 376 -0.65 7.20 25.78
C ARG A 376 0.33 6.28 26.49
N ILE A 377 1.09 5.48 25.78
CA ILE A 377 2.14 4.62 26.35
C ILE A 377 3.48 5.06 25.79
N ALA A 378 4.37 5.47 26.67
CA ALA A 378 5.77 5.75 26.35
C ALA A 378 6.66 4.66 26.93
N GLY A 379 7.91 4.57 26.43
CA GLY A 379 8.93 3.62 26.90
C GLY A 379 9.49 2.78 25.78
N THR A 380 10.49 1.98 26.10
CA THR A 380 11.14 1.06 25.15
C THR A 380 10.39 -0.27 25.12
N ALA A 381 9.80 -0.58 23.97
CA ALA A 381 8.97 -1.76 23.77
C ALA A 381 9.76 -2.93 23.17
N ASN A 382 9.49 -4.13 23.69
CA ASN A 382 9.86 -5.41 23.08
C ASN A 382 8.62 -6.29 23.03
N ALA A 383 8.44 -7.03 21.93
CA ALA A 383 7.35 -7.98 21.78
C ALA A 383 7.78 -9.17 20.93
N ASN A 384 7.24 -10.33 21.24
CA ASN A 384 7.27 -11.48 20.35
C ASN A 384 5.87 -12.07 20.26
N VAL A 385 5.46 -12.42 19.05
CA VAL A 385 4.09 -12.86 18.78
C VAL A 385 4.13 -13.99 17.77
N LYS A 386 3.48 -15.12 18.08
CA LYS A 386 3.29 -16.22 17.16
C LYS A 386 1.81 -16.54 17.09
N LEU A 387 1.21 -16.25 15.93
CA LEU A 387 -0.21 -16.44 15.73
C LEU A 387 -0.48 -17.22 14.45
N ASN A 388 -1.58 -17.94 14.44
CA ASN A 388 -2.13 -18.56 13.25
C ASN A 388 -3.66 -18.45 13.27
N GLY A 389 -4.24 -18.37 12.09
CA GLY A 389 -5.68 -18.26 11.91
C GLY A 389 -6.08 -18.70 10.51
N SER A 390 -7.37 -18.89 10.29
CA SER A 390 -7.91 -19.28 9.00
C SER A 390 -9.31 -18.72 8.79
N GLY A 391 -9.58 -18.16 7.63
CA GLY A 391 -10.89 -17.60 7.33
C GLY A 391 -11.02 -17.17 5.88
N LYS A 392 -12.24 -16.93 5.45
CA LYS A 392 -12.55 -16.35 4.14
C LYS A 392 -12.55 -14.82 4.14
N ASP A 393 -12.59 -14.23 5.31
CA ASP A 393 -12.56 -12.79 5.58
C ASP A 393 -11.78 -12.51 6.87
N ILE A 394 -11.56 -11.24 7.19
CA ILE A 394 -10.81 -10.81 8.36
C ILE A 394 -11.48 -11.24 9.66
N ASP A 395 -12.81 -11.20 9.73
CA ASP A 395 -13.56 -11.55 10.94
C ASP A 395 -13.48 -13.05 11.23
N ALA A 396 -13.56 -13.88 10.20
CA ALA A 396 -13.33 -15.32 10.33
C ALA A 396 -11.89 -15.64 10.76
N ILE A 397 -10.89 -14.89 10.28
CA ILE A 397 -9.51 -15.02 10.76
C ILE A 397 -9.40 -14.63 12.22
N LYS A 398 -10.00 -13.51 12.66
CA LYS A 398 -10.05 -13.11 14.08
C LYS A 398 -10.67 -14.19 14.95
N GLN A 399 -11.81 -14.78 14.53
CA GLN A 399 -12.50 -15.86 15.25
C GLN A 399 -11.70 -17.15 15.39
N SER A 400 -10.82 -17.43 14.43
CA SER A 400 -9.99 -18.63 14.40
C SER A 400 -8.58 -18.42 14.93
N LEU A 401 -8.27 -17.22 15.47
CA LEU A 401 -6.92 -16.85 15.85
C LEU A 401 -6.43 -17.65 17.06
N ASN A 402 -5.29 -18.33 16.90
CA ASN A 402 -4.64 -19.12 17.93
C ASN A 402 -3.17 -18.76 18.02
N GLY A 403 -2.59 -18.87 19.22
CA GLY A 403 -1.15 -18.67 19.41
C GLY A 403 -0.79 -18.10 20.76
N ASN A 404 0.35 -17.43 20.81
CA ASN A 404 0.85 -16.85 22.04
C ASN A 404 1.79 -15.68 21.74
N GLY A 405 2.02 -14.87 22.76
CA GLY A 405 3.02 -13.79 22.68
C GLY A 405 3.43 -13.30 24.05
N ALA A 406 4.42 -12.44 24.03
CA ALA A 406 4.92 -11.72 25.20
C ALA A 406 5.26 -10.28 24.81
N PHE A 407 5.07 -9.38 25.74
CA PHE A 407 5.45 -7.98 25.57
C PHE A 407 6.11 -7.44 26.82
N SER A 408 6.97 -6.45 26.63
CA SER A 408 7.55 -5.69 27.74
C SER A 408 7.82 -4.25 27.29
N PHE A 409 7.56 -3.32 28.20
CA PHE A 409 7.96 -1.91 28.10
C PHE A 409 8.86 -1.58 29.27
N THR A 410 9.95 -0.89 29.02
CA THR A 410 10.88 -0.43 30.06
C THR A 410 11.02 1.08 30.01
N ASP A 411 11.27 1.67 31.20
CA ASP A 411 11.53 3.11 31.36
C ASP A 411 10.46 3.96 30.68
N GLY A 412 9.19 3.71 31.03
CA GLY A 412 8.05 4.27 30.36
C GLY A 412 7.10 5.04 31.26
N ALA A 413 6.01 5.53 30.62
CA ALA A 413 4.93 6.21 31.28
C ALA A 413 3.57 5.89 30.62
N LEU A 414 2.53 5.77 31.44
CA LEU A 414 1.13 5.82 31.03
C LEU A 414 0.67 7.27 31.08
N LYS A 415 0.56 7.93 29.95
CA LYS A 415 0.15 9.33 29.84
C LYS A 415 -1.38 9.47 29.96
N GLY A 416 -1.81 10.61 30.49
CA GLY A 416 -3.21 10.91 30.70
C GLY A 416 -3.80 10.37 32.00
N ILE A 417 -3.06 9.56 32.76
CA ILE A 417 -3.47 9.01 34.05
C ILE A 417 -2.34 9.18 35.08
N ASN A 418 -2.58 9.94 36.13
CA ASN A 418 -1.70 9.99 37.30
C ASN A 418 -2.36 9.20 38.44
N ILE A 419 -2.05 7.88 38.51
CA ILE A 419 -2.63 6.98 39.52
C ILE A 419 -2.27 7.45 40.93
N ALA A 420 -1.05 7.93 41.18
CA ALA A 420 -0.62 8.41 42.47
C ALA A 420 -1.41 9.65 42.90
N GLU A 421 -1.68 10.57 41.98
CA GLU A 421 -2.49 11.77 42.23
C GLU A 421 -3.96 11.42 42.50
N ALA A 422 -4.53 10.50 41.70
CA ALA A 422 -5.89 10.03 41.94
C ALA A 422 -6.05 9.41 43.34
N ILE A 423 -5.06 8.68 43.82
CA ILE A 423 -5.04 8.10 45.18
C ILE A 423 -4.91 9.21 46.23
N ARG A 424 -4.07 10.24 46.02
CA ARG A 424 -3.93 11.40 46.93
C ARG A 424 -5.23 12.18 47.04
N GLN A 425 -5.91 12.44 45.93
CA GLN A 425 -7.20 13.12 45.88
C GLN A 425 -8.27 12.31 46.62
N ALA A 426 -8.33 11.03 46.41
CA ALA A 426 -9.26 10.15 47.11
C ALA A 426 -9.02 10.16 48.63
N LYS A 427 -7.79 10.13 49.09
CA LYS A 427 -7.44 10.22 50.51
C LYS A 427 -7.83 11.54 51.12
N ALA A 428 -7.59 12.67 50.43
CA ALA A 428 -7.94 14.02 50.91
C ALA A 428 -9.45 14.14 51.10
N VAL A 429 -10.26 13.66 50.15
CA VAL A 429 -11.72 13.63 50.24
C VAL A 429 -12.17 12.79 51.45
N LEU A 430 -11.59 11.61 51.67
CA LEU A 430 -11.88 10.77 52.83
C LEU A 430 -11.57 11.42 54.17
N SER A 431 -10.47 12.19 54.21
CA SER A 431 -10.02 12.92 55.41
C SER A 431 -10.79 14.22 55.63
N GLY A 432 -11.72 14.58 54.78
CA GLY A 432 -12.41 15.88 54.82
C GLY A 432 -11.52 17.07 54.49
N GLN A 433 -10.36 16.85 53.87
CA GLN A 433 -9.39 17.86 53.45
C GLN A 433 -9.57 18.17 51.98
N LYS A 434 -9.27 19.42 51.56
CA LYS A 434 -9.16 19.74 50.15
C LYS A 434 -7.86 19.12 49.62
N ALA A 435 -7.94 18.39 48.49
CA ALA A 435 -6.75 17.96 47.77
C ALA A 435 -5.91 19.16 47.37
N ALA A 436 -4.60 19.09 47.56
CA ALA A 436 -3.69 20.11 47.08
C ALA A 436 -3.62 19.99 45.54
N GLU A 437 -3.77 21.12 44.84
CA GLU A 437 -3.50 21.14 43.39
C GLU A 437 -2.00 20.91 43.15
N THR A 438 -1.67 19.92 42.35
CA THR A 438 -0.29 19.63 41.98
C THR A 438 -0.09 19.97 40.50
N ASN A 439 1.04 20.59 40.17
CA ASN A 439 1.48 20.83 38.79
C ASN A 439 2.24 19.63 38.21
N GLU A 440 2.04 18.43 38.75
CA GLU A 440 2.67 17.21 38.24
C GLU A 440 2.10 16.83 36.86
N PRO A 441 2.94 16.27 35.96
CA PRO A 441 2.42 15.74 34.69
C PRO A 441 1.34 14.69 34.94
N VAL A 442 0.28 14.71 34.11
CA VAL A 442 -0.79 13.72 34.21
C VAL A 442 -0.32 12.41 33.56
N GLN A 443 0.55 11.71 34.27
CA GLN A 443 1.10 10.43 33.85
C GLN A 443 1.46 9.54 35.03
N THR A 444 1.58 8.25 34.79
CA THR A 444 2.10 7.26 35.72
C THR A 444 3.38 6.67 35.17
N ASP A 445 4.53 7.05 35.75
CA ASP A 445 5.82 6.51 35.35
C ASP A 445 5.99 5.06 35.85
N PHE A 446 6.62 4.23 35.03
CA PHE A 446 6.96 2.86 35.39
C PHE A 446 8.36 2.51 34.89
N SER A 447 9.05 1.64 35.66
CA SER A 447 10.32 1.06 35.26
C SER A 447 10.13 -0.15 34.33
N SER A 448 9.02 -0.87 34.49
CA SER A 448 8.72 -2.06 33.71
C SER A 448 7.20 -2.29 33.65
N LEU A 449 6.70 -2.63 32.48
CA LEU A 449 5.37 -3.18 32.23
C LEU A 449 5.55 -4.41 31.33
N LYS A 450 5.10 -5.59 31.74
CA LYS A 450 5.28 -6.84 30.99
C LYS A 450 4.09 -7.79 31.16
N GLY A 451 3.95 -8.69 30.23
CA GLY A 451 2.95 -9.76 30.28
C GLY A 451 3.16 -10.75 29.15
N THR A 452 2.54 -11.91 29.31
CA THR A 452 2.41 -12.94 28.27
C THR A 452 0.94 -13.15 27.95
N PHE A 453 0.63 -13.63 26.77
CA PHE A 453 -0.74 -13.97 26.42
C PHE A 453 -0.80 -15.25 25.59
N THR A 454 -1.95 -15.89 25.65
CA THR A 454 -2.34 -16.97 24.77
C THR A 454 -3.64 -16.56 24.06
N ALA A 455 -3.70 -16.81 22.77
CA ALA A 455 -4.90 -16.64 21.96
C ALA A 455 -5.50 -18.02 21.67
N ASN A 456 -6.78 -18.17 21.84
CA ASN A 456 -7.53 -19.37 21.52
C ASN A 456 -8.89 -18.98 20.94
N GLU A 457 -9.12 -19.34 19.66
CA GLU A 457 -10.36 -19.00 18.94
C GLU A 457 -10.73 -17.51 19.07
N GLY A 458 -9.73 -16.64 18.90
CA GLY A 458 -9.90 -15.19 18.94
C GLY A 458 -9.99 -14.57 20.34
N ILE A 459 -9.98 -15.38 21.39
CA ILE A 459 -9.94 -14.88 22.78
C ILE A 459 -8.50 -14.84 23.25
N VAL A 460 -8.02 -13.64 23.55
CA VAL A 460 -6.67 -13.39 24.09
C VAL A 460 -6.73 -13.38 25.59
N ASN A 461 -6.12 -14.37 26.23
CA ASN A 461 -6.03 -14.51 27.68
C ASN A 461 -4.64 -14.08 28.17
N ASN A 462 -4.61 -13.19 29.14
CA ASN A 462 -3.40 -12.81 29.88
C ASN A 462 -3.64 -13.05 31.38
N GLN A 463 -2.65 -13.62 32.08
CA GLN A 463 -2.75 -13.94 33.51
C GLN A 463 -1.62 -13.35 34.36
N ASP A 464 -0.67 -12.66 33.74
CA ASP A 464 0.61 -12.29 34.35
C ASP A 464 1.04 -10.83 34.07
N LEU A 465 0.06 -9.94 33.75
CA LEU A 465 0.40 -8.53 33.60
C LEU A 465 1.04 -8.02 34.88
N GLU A 466 2.22 -7.42 34.76
CA GLU A 466 2.94 -6.79 35.85
C GLU A 466 3.47 -5.42 35.43
N LEU A 467 3.11 -4.37 36.20
CA LEU A 467 3.68 -3.05 36.07
C LEU A 467 4.39 -2.68 37.37
N MET A 468 5.66 -2.26 37.27
CA MET A 468 6.46 -1.79 38.36
C MET A 468 6.70 -0.28 38.24
N SER A 469 6.19 0.47 39.21
CA SER A 469 6.44 1.88 39.37
C SER A 469 7.17 2.14 40.73
N PRO A 470 7.85 3.25 40.92
CA PRO A 470 8.43 3.61 42.21
C PRO A 470 7.44 3.54 43.37
N LEU A 471 6.20 3.91 43.15
CA LEU A 471 5.12 3.95 44.15
C LEU A 471 4.17 2.79 44.11
N LEU A 472 4.04 2.13 42.93
CA LEU A 472 2.94 1.20 42.64
C LEU A 472 3.49 -0.15 42.15
N ARG A 473 2.78 -1.20 42.49
CA ARG A 473 2.80 -2.49 41.80
C ARG A 473 1.43 -2.76 41.24
N VAL A 474 1.36 -2.98 39.95
CA VAL A 474 0.09 -3.30 39.30
C VAL A 474 0.21 -4.69 38.73
N THR A 475 -0.76 -5.54 39.05
CA THR A 475 -0.92 -6.86 38.43
C THR A 475 -2.26 -6.93 37.75
N GLY A 476 -2.33 -7.71 36.69
CA GLY A 476 -3.58 -7.83 35.93
C GLY A 476 -3.75 -9.21 35.33
N ALA A 477 -5.02 -9.60 35.14
CA ALA A 477 -5.39 -10.83 34.48
C ALA A 477 -6.79 -10.67 33.86
N GLY A 478 -7.00 -11.30 32.69
CA GLY A 478 -8.30 -11.25 32.05
C GLY A 478 -8.28 -11.70 30.59
N ASP A 479 -9.42 -11.48 29.96
CA ASP A 479 -9.68 -11.87 28.60
C ASP A 479 -10.00 -10.64 27.72
N ILE A 480 -9.53 -10.71 26.48
CA ILE A 480 -9.84 -9.76 25.42
C ILE A 480 -10.45 -10.58 24.28
N ASP A 481 -11.72 -10.38 23.99
CA ASP A 481 -12.46 -11.05 22.92
C ASP A 481 -12.33 -10.23 21.64
N LEU A 482 -11.43 -10.63 20.75
CA LEU A 482 -11.17 -9.93 19.49
C LEU A 482 -12.38 -9.96 18.52
N PRO A 483 -13.11 -11.06 18.36
CA PRO A 483 -14.31 -11.11 17.52
C PRO A 483 -15.43 -10.17 17.96
N ARG A 484 -15.64 -10.03 19.27
CA ARG A 484 -16.70 -9.19 19.84
C ARG A 484 -16.22 -7.80 20.22
N GLU A 485 -14.92 -7.59 20.17
CA GLU A 485 -14.26 -6.33 20.53
C GLU A 485 -14.58 -5.87 21.96
N VAL A 486 -14.58 -6.84 22.92
CA VAL A 486 -14.87 -6.58 24.33
C VAL A 486 -13.72 -7.00 25.24
N ILE A 487 -13.62 -6.29 26.36
CA ILE A 487 -12.62 -6.49 27.41
C ILE A 487 -13.33 -6.99 28.68
N ASP A 488 -12.78 -8.02 29.32
CA ASP A 488 -13.07 -8.40 30.70
C ASP A 488 -11.76 -8.61 31.46
N TYR A 489 -11.30 -7.56 32.12
CA TYR A 489 -9.95 -7.52 32.66
C TYR A 489 -9.96 -7.04 34.12
N ALA A 490 -9.27 -7.75 35.00
CA ALA A 490 -9.11 -7.42 36.41
C ALA A 490 -7.68 -6.91 36.67
N VAL A 491 -7.60 -5.73 37.26
CA VAL A 491 -6.32 -5.09 37.63
C VAL A 491 -6.28 -4.89 39.16
N ARG A 492 -5.15 -5.12 39.76
CA ARG A 492 -4.88 -4.84 41.19
C ARG A 492 -3.74 -3.86 41.30
N VAL A 493 -4.00 -2.71 41.91
CA VAL A 493 -3.04 -1.64 42.15
C VAL A 493 -2.62 -1.66 43.61
N SER A 494 -1.39 -2.02 43.90
CA SER A 494 -0.83 -2.04 45.27
C SER A 494 0.15 -0.89 45.50
N ILE A 495 0.02 -0.19 46.62
CA ILE A 495 0.90 0.92 47.02
C ILE A 495 2.08 0.33 47.80
N VAL A 496 3.33 0.47 47.29
CA VAL A 496 4.49 -0.21 47.86
C VAL A 496 5.58 0.74 48.40
N GLY A 497 5.60 2.00 47.99
CA GLY A 497 6.67 2.94 48.29
C GLY A 497 6.25 4.12 49.17
N SER A 498 7.23 4.70 49.89
CA SER A 498 7.14 6.06 50.40
C SER A 498 7.66 7.01 49.33
N ALA A 499 6.85 7.94 48.90
CA ALA A 499 7.19 8.89 47.85
C ALA A 499 8.08 10.04 48.39
N GLU A 500 9.24 9.76 48.95
CA GLU A 500 10.28 10.77 49.16
C GLU A 500 10.79 11.20 47.79
N GLY A 501 10.31 12.31 47.28
CA GLY A 501 10.71 12.86 45.98
C GLY A 501 9.54 13.19 45.00
N GLN A 502 8.38 12.56 45.15
CA GLN A 502 7.17 12.88 44.35
C GLN A 502 5.97 13.19 45.26
N GLY A 503 6.11 14.08 46.24
CA GLY A 503 5.01 14.45 47.16
C GLY A 503 4.72 13.43 48.26
N GLY A 504 5.72 12.71 48.72
CA GLY A 504 5.70 11.39 49.30
C GLY A 504 5.21 11.14 50.71
N LYS A 505 5.13 12.09 51.60
CA LYS A 505 4.66 11.82 52.97
C LYS A 505 3.19 11.49 53.11
N THR A 506 2.37 11.80 52.11
CA THR A 506 0.91 11.64 52.16
C THR A 506 0.40 10.23 51.81
N LEU A 507 1.25 9.35 51.28
CA LEU A 507 0.88 7.98 50.90
C LEU A 507 1.43 6.88 51.83
N GLU A 508 2.27 7.20 52.83
CA GLU A 508 2.83 6.22 53.74
C GLU A 508 1.77 5.41 54.48
N ASP A 509 0.68 6.06 54.90
CA ASP A 509 -0.42 5.40 55.60
C ASP A 509 -1.26 4.46 54.71
N LEU A 510 -1.06 4.55 53.38
CA LEU A 510 -1.74 3.69 52.40
C LEU A 510 -0.86 2.54 51.90
N LYS A 511 0.38 2.46 52.41
CA LYS A 511 1.31 1.37 52.05
C LYS A 511 0.73 0.01 52.42
N GLY A 512 0.74 -0.89 51.42
CA GLY A 512 0.19 -2.22 51.54
C GLY A 512 -1.29 -2.35 51.15
N ILE A 513 -1.96 -1.22 50.85
CA ILE A 513 -3.33 -1.29 50.33
C ILE A 513 -3.32 -1.73 48.87
N THR A 514 -4.19 -2.68 48.56
CA THR A 514 -4.44 -3.12 47.16
C THR A 514 -5.82 -2.68 46.73
N ILE A 515 -5.88 -1.96 45.61
CA ILE A 515 -7.11 -1.44 45.05
C ILE A 515 -7.47 -2.31 43.82
N PRO A 516 -8.57 -3.09 43.86
CA PRO A 516 -9.03 -3.84 42.73
C PRO A 516 -9.82 -2.96 41.74
N VAL A 517 -9.50 -3.06 40.47
CA VAL A 517 -10.17 -2.36 39.38
C VAL A 517 -10.59 -3.39 38.35
N LYS A 518 -11.86 -3.42 38.00
CA LYS A 518 -12.36 -4.25 36.90
C LYS A 518 -12.59 -3.37 35.68
N ILE A 519 -12.04 -3.76 34.53
CA ILE A 519 -12.22 -3.08 33.25
C ILE A 519 -13.11 -3.96 32.39
N THR A 520 -14.26 -3.44 31.95
CA THR A 520 -15.21 -4.14 31.09
C THR A 520 -15.71 -3.20 29.99
N GLY A 521 -16.33 -3.74 28.97
CA GLY A 521 -16.94 -2.96 27.88
C GLY A 521 -16.23 -3.19 26.54
N SER A 522 -16.60 -2.39 25.53
CA SER A 522 -15.99 -2.45 24.20
C SER A 522 -14.61 -1.79 24.19
N PHE A 523 -13.82 -2.08 23.17
CA PHE A 523 -12.51 -1.43 22.95
C PHE A 523 -12.63 0.10 22.87
N ASP A 524 -13.71 0.59 22.26
CA ASP A 524 -13.96 2.02 22.10
C ASP A 524 -14.42 2.70 23.39
N ASN A 525 -15.08 1.94 24.28
CA ASN A 525 -15.63 2.48 25.53
C ASN A 525 -15.32 1.54 26.70
N PRO A 526 -14.04 1.43 27.11
CA PRO A 526 -13.67 0.63 28.28
C PRO A 526 -14.18 1.30 29.55
N ARG A 527 -14.85 0.51 30.41
CA ARG A 527 -15.48 0.98 31.65
C ARG A 527 -14.71 0.46 32.85
N PRO A 528 -13.77 1.24 33.41
CA PRO A 528 -13.10 0.90 34.66
C PRO A 528 -14.06 1.06 35.86
N LYS A 529 -14.15 0.04 36.69
CA LYS A 529 -14.93 0.03 37.94
C LYS A 529 -14.02 -0.32 39.11
N VAL A 530 -13.91 0.57 40.07
CA VAL A 530 -13.14 0.35 41.30
C VAL A 530 -14.03 -0.32 42.34
N ASP A 531 -13.59 -1.47 42.91
CA ASP A 531 -14.29 -2.13 44.02
C ASP A 531 -13.74 -1.67 45.37
N LEU A 532 -14.28 -0.55 45.84
CA LEU A 532 -13.89 0.03 47.13
C LEU A 532 -14.49 -0.71 48.32
N ALA A 533 -15.58 -1.46 48.12
CA ALA A 533 -16.22 -2.23 49.21
C ALA A 533 -15.32 -3.37 49.71
N SER A 534 -14.55 -3.99 48.82
CA SER A 534 -13.59 -5.03 49.21
C SER A 534 -12.38 -4.47 49.96
N VAL A 535 -11.93 -3.26 49.59
CA VAL A 535 -10.80 -2.57 50.27
C VAL A 535 -11.15 -2.21 51.70
N LEU A 536 -12.37 -1.75 51.91
CA LEU A 536 -12.85 -1.38 53.26
C LEU A 536 -13.11 -2.62 54.17
N LYS A 537 -13.51 -3.76 53.60
CA LYS A 537 -13.67 -5.00 54.35
C LYS A 537 -12.35 -5.52 54.95
N GLU A 538 -11.26 -5.31 54.26
CA GLU A 538 -9.94 -5.72 54.75
C GLU A 538 -9.40 -4.83 55.87
N GLN A 539 -9.77 -3.53 55.90
CA GLN A 539 -9.24 -2.56 56.87
C GLN A 539 -10.13 -2.30 58.10
N ALA A 540 -11.38 -2.69 58.10
CA ALA A 540 -12.29 -2.33 59.19
C ALA A 540 -12.50 -3.47 60.18
N THR A 541 -11.85 -3.40 61.34
CA THR A 541 -12.29 -4.06 62.56
C THR A 541 -13.12 -3.05 63.38
N GLY A 542 -14.43 -3.25 63.50
CA GLY A 542 -15.30 -2.60 64.49
C GLY A 542 -15.99 -1.31 64.06
N GLU A 543 -17.05 -0.98 64.60
CA GLU A 543 -18.02 0.14 64.75
C GLU A 543 -18.02 1.38 63.80
N ILE A 544 -17.02 1.58 62.93
CA ILE A 544 -16.93 2.73 61.98
C ILE A 544 -17.53 2.39 60.60
N LYS A 545 -17.91 1.14 60.43
CA LYS A 545 -18.26 0.52 59.14
C LYS A 545 -19.44 1.16 58.40
N ALA A 546 -20.53 1.49 59.05
CA ALA A 546 -21.75 1.92 58.36
C ALA A 546 -21.69 3.38 57.83
N LYS A 547 -21.09 4.31 58.58
CA LYS A 547 -21.00 5.73 58.16
C LYS A 547 -19.85 5.97 57.14
N ALA A 548 -18.77 5.19 57.17
CA ALA A 548 -17.71 5.27 56.22
C ALA A 548 -18.09 4.63 54.86
N GLU A 549 -18.84 3.54 54.88
CA GLU A 549 -19.36 2.90 53.67
C GLU A 549 -20.30 3.80 52.85
N GLU A 550 -21.19 4.50 53.53
CA GLU A 550 -22.15 5.38 52.87
C GLU A 550 -21.49 6.62 52.27
N LYS A 551 -20.61 7.31 53.02
CA LYS A 551 -19.84 8.45 52.52
C LYS A 551 -18.80 8.10 51.46
N LEU A 552 -18.25 6.88 51.52
CA LEU A 552 -17.27 6.42 50.58
C LEU A 552 -17.91 6.01 49.26
N LYS A 553 -19.06 5.33 49.32
CA LYS A 553 -19.87 4.98 48.14
C LYS A 553 -20.35 6.21 47.37
N GLU A 554 -20.80 7.25 48.10
CA GLU A 554 -21.37 8.46 47.52
C GLU A 554 -20.29 9.38 46.90
N LYS A 555 -19.11 9.50 47.53
CA LYS A 555 -18.08 10.45 47.11
C LYS A 555 -16.92 9.85 46.33
N LEU A 556 -16.49 8.61 46.61
CA LEU A 556 -15.38 8.01 45.90
C LEU A 556 -15.81 7.17 44.69
N GLY A 557 -16.99 6.54 44.76
CA GLY A 557 -17.53 5.78 43.63
C GLY A 557 -17.76 6.68 42.41
N ASP A 558 -18.31 7.85 42.65
CA ASP A 558 -18.64 8.82 41.58
C ASP A 558 -17.40 9.65 41.15
N GLU A 559 -16.50 10.05 42.08
CA GLU A 559 -15.33 10.86 41.75
C GLU A 559 -14.17 10.07 41.14
N LEU A 560 -13.87 8.88 41.63
CA LEU A 560 -12.84 8.01 41.05
C LEU A 560 -13.32 7.32 39.76
N GLY A 561 -14.57 6.90 39.73
CA GLY A 561 -15.22 6.40 38.51
C GLY A 561 -15.33 7.52 37.45
N GLY A 562 -15.65 8.75 37.87
CA GLY A 562 -15.70 9.93 37.01
C GLY A 562 -14.33 10.44 36.56
N LEU A 563 -13.29 10.35 37.41
CA LEU A 563 -11.92 10.75 37.06
C LEU A 563 -11.23 9.74 36.12
N LEU A 564 -11.42 8.46 36.34
CA LEU A 564 -10.93 7.40 35.47
C LEU A 564 -11.75 7.28 34.18
N GLY A 565 -13.09 7.40 34.28
CA GLY A 565 -13.98 7.35 33.12
C GLY A 565 -13.89 8.60 32.20
N LYS A 566 -13.69 9.79 32.79
CA LYS A 566 -13.56 11.05 32.04
C LYS A 566 -12.22 11.21 31.32
N LYS A 567 -11.18 10.50 31.76
CA LYS A 567 -9.84 10.56 31.17
C LYS A 567 -9.51 9.38 30.24
N LEU A 568 -10.32 8.32 30.27
CA LEU A 568 -10.18 7.19 29.36
C LEU A 568 -11.20 7.21 28.21
N GLY A 569 -12.32 7.94 28.36
CA GLY A 569 -13.30 8.19 27.32
C GLY A 569 -13.28 9.67 26.95
N GLY A 570 -13.10 9.99 25.69
CA GLY A 570 -13.18 11.36 25.18
C GLY A 570 -14.51 12.06 25.54
N ASP A 571 -14.45 13.36 25.65
CA ASP A 571 -15.55 14.26 26.03
C ASP A 571 -16.91 13.90 25.39
N SER A 572 -17.82 13.32 26.15
CA SER A 572 -19.25 13.41 25.84
C SER A 572 -19.96 14.20 26.92
N LYS A 573 -20.38 15.40 26.55
CA LYS A 573 -21.24 16.28 27.37
C LYS A 573 -22.55 15.58 27.71
N SER A 574 -22.77 15.29 28.98
CA SER A 574 -24.08 14.95 29.52
C SER A 574 -24.62 16.19 30.24
N SER A 575 -25.70 16.76 29.72
CA SER A 575 -26.52 17.76 30.39
C SER A 575 -27.51 17.04 31.31
N THR A 576 -27.41 17.37 32.59
CA THR A 576 -28.38 17.03 33.64
C THR A 576 -29.67 17.84 33.46
N SER A 577 -30.82 17.18 33.59
CA SER A 577 -32.04 17.79 34.13
C SER A 577 -32.85 16.80 34.94
N ASP A 578 -33.28 17.29 36.07
CA ASP A 578 -33.96 16.68 37.22
C ASP A 578 -35.37 16.17 36.96
N GLU A 579 -35.72 15.19 37.84
CA GLU A 579 -37.04 14.96 38.54
C GLU A 579 -38.29 14.62 37.72
N THR A 580 -38.98 13.59 37.98
CA THR A 580 -39.91 13.12 39.02
C THR A 580 -40.77 11.96 38.52
N THR A 581 -40.90 10.99 39.39
CA THR A 581 -41.98 10.00 39.66
C THR A 581 -43.20 9.98 38.71
N GLU A 582 -43.56 8.79 38.20
CA GLU A 582 -44.76 7.95 38.46
C GLU A 582 -45.03 6.95 37.34
N GLU A 583 -45.20 5.70 37.68
CA GLU A 583 -45.81 4.63 36.88
C GLU A 583 -47.35 4.76 36.89
N PRO A 584 -48.18 4.03 36.14
CA PRO A 584 -47.90 3.07 35.04
C PRO A 584 -48.84 3.16 33.82
N ALA A 585 -48.60 2.30 32.86
CA ALA A 585 -49.59 1.60 32.02
C ALA A 585 -49.65 1.91 30.49
N THR A 586 -49.35 0.84 29.79
CA THR A 586 -49.96 0.27 28.55
C THR A 586 -49.97 1.04 27.24
N ASP A 587 -49.45 0.28 26.31
CA ASP A 587 -49.90 -0.02 24.93
C ASP A 587 -49.45 0.81 23.73
N GLU A 588 -48.94 -0.03 22.81
CA GLU A 588 -49.04 -0.01 21.33
C GLU A 588 -48.23 0.95 20.50
N GLN A 589 -47.31 0.28 19.78
CA GLN A 589 -46.96 0.43 18.35
C GLN A 589 -46.88 1.83 17.72
N THR A 590 -45.73 2.16 17.24
CA THR A 590 -45.43 2.19 15.81
C THR A 590 -43.97 2.62 15.59
N SER A 591 -43.39 2.02 14.55
CA SER A 591 -42.13 2.28 13.87
C SER A 591 -41.80 3.76 13.66
N ASP A 592 -40.54 4.12 13.90
CA ASP A 592 -39.79 4.88 12.90
C ASP A 592 -38.28 4.80 13.22
N GLU A 593 -37.56 4.35 12.23
CA GLU A 593 -36.10 4.36 12.13
C GLU A 593 -35.59 5.80 12.14
N ALA A 594 -34.60 6.08 12.95
CA ALA A 594 -33.73 7.23 12.79
C ALA A 594 -32.28 6.77 12.94
N ASP A 595 -31.67 6.70 11.81
CA ASP A 595 -30.25 6.52 11.49
C ASP A 595 -29.40 7.51 12.34
N SER A 596 -28.54 6.97 13.19
CA SER A 596 -27.43 7.70 13.80
C SER A 596 -26.14 7.20 13.19
N ALA A 597 -25.55 8.02 12.31
CA ALA A 597 -24.23 7.80 11.77
C ALA A 597 -23.21 7.74 12.91
N ASP A 598 -22.62 6.55 13.08
CA ASP A 598 -21.50 6.30 13.98
C ASP A 598 -20.22 6.92 13.39
N GLU A 599 -19.51 7.69 14.20
CA GLU A 599 -18.13 8.10 13.92
C GLU A 599 -17.23 6.85 13.93
N PRO A 600 -16.30 6.71 12.98
CA PRO A 600 -15.40 5.56 12.97
C PRO A 600 -14.49 5.56 14.20
N SER A 601 -14.43 4.43 14.88
CA SER A 601 -13.61 4.23 16.07
C SER A 601 -12.11 4.27 15.76
N GLU A 602 -11.26 4.59 16.76
CA GLU A 602 -9.78 4.50 16.63
C GLU A 602 -9.34 3.12 16.10
N GLU A 603 -10.14 2.09 16.32
CA GLU A 603 -9.92 0.74 15.83
C GLU A 603 -10.26 0.59 14.34
N ASP A 604 -11.25 1.31 13.84
CA ASP A 604 -11.57 1.35 12.41
C ASP A 604 -10.48 2.08 11.62
N LEU A 605 -9.91 3.13 12.19
CA LEU A 605 -8.72 3.80 11.66
C LEU A 605 -7.48 2.88 11.67
N LEU A 606 -7.34 2.05 12.71
CA LEU A 606 -6.26 1.06 12.78
C LEU A 606 -6.49 -0.08 11.78
N LYS A 607 -7.73 -0.55 11.62
CA LYS A 607 -8.14 -1.54 10.61
C LYS A 607 -7.93 -1.01 9.18
N GLU A 608 -8.26 0.25 8.94
CA GLU A 608 -8.06 0.89 7.62
C GLU A 608 -6.58 1.08 7.31
N LYS A 609 -5.79 1.53 8.30
CA LYS A 609 -4.34 1.64 8.17
C LYS A 609 -3.66 0.28 8.00
N LEU A 610 -4.11 -0.77 8.69
CA LEU A 610 -3.61 -2.14 8.50
C LEU A 610 -4.05 -2.72 7.14
N LYS A 611 -5.26 -2.41 6.65
CA LYS A 611 -5.70 -2.79 5.29
C LYS A 611 -4.89 -2.13 4.17
N SER A 612 -4.32 -0.95 4.43
CA SER A 612 -3.47 -0.27 3.45
C SER A 612 -2.02 -0.76 3.44
N LEU A 613 -1.64 -1.59 4.43
CA LEU A 613 -0.28 -2.16 4.56
C LEU A 613 -0.17 -3.59 3.98
N PHE A 614 -1.31 -4.18 3.64
CA PHE A 614 -1.45 -5.47 2.98
C PHE A 614 -2.41 -5.30 1.78
#